data_829fdf54bb304db5d801e8808b1da3fb
#
_entry.id   829fdf54bb304db5d801e8808b1da3fb
#
_cell.length_a   1.000
_cell.length_b   1.000
_cell.length_c   1.000
_cell.angle_alpha   90.00
_cell.angle_beta   90.00
_cell.angle_gamma   90.00
#
_symmetry.space_group_name_H-M   'P 1'
#
loop_
_entity.id
_entity.type
_entity.pdbx_description
1 polymer ?
#
loop_
_entity_poly.entity_id
_entity_poly.type
_entity_poly.pdbx_seq_one_letter_code
_entity_poly.pdbx_strand_id
1 'polypeptide(L)'
;MNRDCFLRGSFKSYLFRHSGESRNPELFENPGFQVTIRPPGMIISPCFQKFCRSLFLFVFFLLALFSLEGEAAVPVLKIRHWSDAEYTRIVIDLGGRISYQDQSASGSETLNIRIKGVSLPQEKMEMAIHDRVIRTVTISPGGKEGAEIRISLIKPSRHKIFTLSAASDKPERLVIDVFRQGMEPSPKIEGTAPPSPPPDVGEKPRETASVPPEKTSAAAPPRVIPEKEKGDVSPLSRVLEIRQWAAPDHSRVVVDLEGAPSYEILPSNDPLIFGILLRRASLAKGRQEIPVNDQIIRKMVAEPAGKDGVQIFLSLIKPGRPNVFTLKPYQDKPDRLVIDVYRPDLEEKEKAERKGSQELKAKKTRIVVIDPGHGGEDPGALGPNGTREKDVVLAVARRLQKALDETGEFKAFLTRRGDYFVALYDRVRIAMEYGADLFISLHANGNISRSVRGTSVYCLSPKGASDKAAQLLAQKENASDIVGGTASGAVRKDLDSILFDLELTHTINESLQLGGIMLGELRRINIVQTPHPLQGGFAVLRAPSIPSILVELAYVTHPVEEKNLKRDKFQGEAAQAIVSGVKKFLPVLALKEEESSSN
;
A
#
# COMPACT_ATOMS: atom_id res chain seq x y z
N MET A 1 -36.55 -51.24 19.03
CA MET A 1 -35.89 -51.56 20.30
C MET A 1 -35.32 -50.27 20.81
N ASN A 2 -36.05 -49.61 21.63
CA ASN A 2 -35.85 -49.30 23.07
C ASN A 2 -34.60 -48.41 23.31
N ARG A 3 -34.60 -47.28 24.01
CA ARG A 3 -35.52 -46.42 24.84
C ARG A 3 -34.70 -45.20 25.20
N ASP A 4 -35.24 -44.03 25.04
CA ASP A 4 -35.77 -43.07 26.03
C ASP A 4 -34.86 -42.63 27.18
N CYS A 5 -34.69 -41.30 27.30
CA CYS A 5 -34.98 -40.41 28.44
C CYS A 5 -34.33 -39.04 28.15
N PHE A 6 -35.07 -38.03 27.82
CA PHE A 6 -35.82 -37.00 28.54
C PHE A 6 -35.06 -36.36 29.74
N LEU A 7 -34.78 -35.08 29.65
CA LEU A 7 -35.24 -34.06 30.59
C LEU A 7 -35.12 -32.65 30.04
N ARG A 8 -36.28 -31.99 30.00
CA ARG A 8 -36.49 -30.56 29.73
C ARG A 8 -36.25 -29.74 30.99
N GLY A 9 -35.83 -28.50 30.84
CA GLY A 9 -35.86 -27.46 31.86
C GLY A 9 -35.95 -26.07 31.27
N SER A 10 -37.16 -25.62 30.99
CA SER A 10 -37.51 -24.22 30.69
C SER A 10 -37.37 -23.36 31.94
N PHE A 11 -36.86 -22.14 31.82
CA PHE A 11 -37.31 -21.03 32.67
C PHE A 11 -37.41 -19.71 31.90
N LYS A 12 -38.53 -19.07 32.18
CA LYS A 12 -39.18 -17.93 31.55
C LYS A 12 -38.48 -16.60 31.77
N SER A 13 -38.73 -15.74 30.79
CA SER A 13 -38.62 -14.27 30.79
C SER A 13 -39.30 -13.56 31.97
N TYR A 14 -38.73 -12.46 32.42
CA TYR A 14 -39.48 -11.34 33.00
C TYR A 14 -38.92 -9.98 32.51
N LEU A 15 -39.79 -9.26 31.82
CA LEU A 15 -39.72 -7.82 31.58
C LEU A 15 -40.04 -7.08 32.87
N PHE A 16 -39.34 -6.00 33.18
CA PHE A 16 -39.88 -4.82 33.86
C PHE A 16 -39.28 -3.52 33.35
N ARG A 17 -40.16 -2.63 32.94
CA ARG A 17 -39.98 -1.18 32.70
C ARG A 17 -40.27 -0.45 34.00
N HIS A 18 -39.53 0.65 34.27
CA HIS A 18 -40.02 2.02 34.58
C HIS A 18 -38.89 2.83 35.21
N SER A 19 -38.50 3.91 34.60
CA SER A 19 -38.75 5.35 34.81
C SER A 19 -38.43 5.94 36.20
N GLY A 20 -37.54 6.98 36.20
CA GLY A 20 -37.82 8.21 36.94
C GLY A 20 -36.91 8.57 38.12
N GLU A 21 -36.16 9.64 37.90
CA GLU A 21 -35.87 10.74 38.85
C GLU A 21 -34.99 10.57 40.10
N SER A 22 -33.92 11.31 40.00
CA SER A 22 -33.26 12.21 40.99
C SER A 22 -33.65 12.14 42.48
N ARG A 23 -32.64 12.09 43.33
CA ARG A 23 -32.30 12.99 44.43
C ARG A 23 -31.30 12.37 45.40
N ASN A 24 -30.22 13.11 45.67
CA ASN A 24 -29.41 12.97 46.86
C ASN A 24 -30.26 13.37 48.10
N PRO A 25 -30.08 12.76 49.27
CA PRO A 25 -29.39 13.54 50.32
C PRO A 25 -28.53 12.73 51.32
N GLU A 26 -27.47 13.40 51.78
CA GLU A 26 -26.98 13.60 53.16
C GLU A 26 -26.84 12.47 54.17
N LEU A 27 -25.62 12.38 54.65
CA LEU A 27 -25.10 12.18 56.01
C LEU A 27 -26.08 11.80 57.15
N PHE A 28 -25.79 10.65 57.79
CA PHE A 28 -25.99 10.50 59.23
C PHE A 28 -24.91 9.57 59.81
N GLU A 29 -24.07 10.14 60.67
CA GLU A 29 -23.26 9.41 61.66
C GLU A 29 -24.19 8.90 62.77
N ASN A 30 -23.94 7.69 63.28
CA ASN A 30 -23.90 7.42 64.70
C ASN A 30 -23.49 5.99 65.10
N PRO A 31 -23.18 5.72 66.37
CA PRO A 31 -21.99 4.99 66.76
C PRO A 31 -22.25 3.63 67.42
N GLY A 32 -21.22 2.81 67.46
CA GLY A 32 -20.97 1.93 68.61
C GLY A 32 -21.74 0.61 68.67
N PHE A 33 -21.10 -0.48 68.25
CA PHE A 33 -21.16 -1.77 68.93
C PHE A 33 -19.87 -2.55 68.64
N GLN A 34 -18.97 -2.58 69.64
CA GLN A 34 -17.85 -3.53 69.67
C GLN A 34 -18.38 -4.89 70.12
N VAL A 35 -18.36 -5.89 69.22
CA VAL A 35 -18.52 -7.29 69.61
C VAL A 35 -17.15 -7.94 69.55
N THR A 36 -16.60 -8.14 70.74
CA THR A 36 -15.36 -8.93 70.94
C THR A 36 -15.71 -10.42 70.95
N ILE A 37 -15.49 -11.11 69.86
CA ILE A 37 -15.57 -12.58 69.84
C ILE A 37 -14.17 -13.13 70.12
N ARG A 38 -13.95 -13.69 71.32
CA ARG A 38 -12.79 -14.54 71.62
C ARG A 38 -13.06 -15.94 71.10
N PRO A 39 -12.21 -16.54 70.24
CA PRO A 39 -12.31 -17.96 69.96
C PRO A 39 -11.70 -18.78 71.11
N PRO A 40 -12.25 -20.00 71.38
CA PRO A 40 -11.74 -20.86 72.46
C PRO A 40 -10.39 -21.46 72.07
N GLY A 41 -9.52 -21.63 73.04
CA GLY A 41 -8.15 -22.02 72.94
C GLY A 41 -7.94 -23.36 72.22
N MET A 42 -7.20 -23.30 71.13
CA MET A 42 -6.69 -24.47 70.42
C MET A 42 -5.22 -24.62 70.80
N ILE A 43 -4.89 -25.68 71.56
CA ILE A 43 -3.51 -26.04 71.87
C ILE A 43 -2.88 -26.62 70.63
N ILE A 44 -2.09 -25.82 69.93
CA ILE A 44 -1.34 -26.27 68.76
C ILE A 44 -0.08 -26.99 69.26
N SER A 45 0.03 -28.29 68.95
CA SER A 45 1.15 -29.13 69.19
C SER A 45 2.47 -28.51 68.66
N PRO A 46 3.60 -28.59 69.42
CA PRO A 46 4.90 -28.06 68.98
C PRO A 46 5.40 -28.67 67.66
N CYS A 47 4.86 -29.81 67.25
CA CYS A 47 5.18 -30.47 66.00
C CYS A 47 4.58 -29.76 64.81
N PHE A 48 3.37 -29.15 64.95
CA PHE A 48 2.69 -28.40 63.89
C PHE A 48 3.35 -27.05 63.60
N GLN A 49 3.90 -26.39 64.65
CA GLN A 49 4.66 -25.14 64.45
C GLN A 49 5.99 -25.36 63.70
N LYS A 50 6.67 -26.47 63.91
CA LYS A 50 7.89 -26.83 63.16
C LYS A 50 7.55 -27.16 61.69
N PHE A 51 6.44 -27.85 61.45
CA PHE A 51 5.98 -28.19 60.11
C PHE A 51 5.57 -26.94 59.30
N CYS A 52 4.81 -26.03 59.90
CA CYS A 52 4.44 -24.77 59.28
C CYS A 52 5.65 -23.85 58.98
N ARG A 53 6.65 -23.81 59.88
CA ARG A 53 7.89 -23.05 59.63
C ARG A 53 8.74 -23.66 58.50
N SER A 54 8.82 -24.97 58.42
CA SER A 54 9.54 -25.65 57.32
C SER A 54 8.81 -25.48 55.98
N LEU A 55 7.47 -25.55 55.97
CA LEU A 55 6.68 -25.35 54.79
C LEU A 55 6.76 -23.89 54.30
N PHE A 56 6.75 -22.93 55.23
CA PHE A 56 6.89 -21.50 54.88
C PHE A 56 8.28 -21.17 54.33
N LEU A 57 9.35 -21.78 54.89
CA LEU A 57 10.69 -21.63 54.34
C LEU A 57 10.86 -22.32 52.98
N PHE A 58 10.20 -23.46 52.77
CA PHE A 58 10.25 -24.18 51.51
C PHE A 58 9.46 -23.43 50.41
N VAL A 59 8.28 -22.86 50.73
CA VAL A 59 7.51 -22.02 49.82
C VAL A 59 8.24 -20.71 49.52
N PHE A 60 8.89 -20.10 50.51
CA PHE A 60 9.71 -18.90 50.31
C PHE A 60 10.95 -19.17 49.45
N PHE A 61 11.56 -20.35 49.60
CA PHE A 61 12.68 -20.79 48.77
C PHE A 61 12.25 -21.16 47.36
N LEU A 62 11.05 -21.73 47.18
CA LEU A 62 10.43 -21.95 45.85
C LEU A 62 10.05 -20.65 45.19
N LEU A 63 9.49 -19.67 45.91
CA LEU A 63 9.19 -18.33 45.39
C LEU A 63 10.46 -17.55 45.04
N ALA A 64 11.55 -17.74 45.80
CA ALA A 64 12.84 -17.12 45.47
C ALA A 64 13.52 -17.76 44.24
N LEU A 65 13.26 -19.04 43.96
CA LEU A 65 13.73 -19.71 42.74
C LEU A 65 12.93 -19.29 41.48
N PHE A 66 11.67 -18.87 41.63
CA PHE A 66 10.85 -18.33 40.53
C PHE A 66 11.16 -16.86 40.20
N SER A 67 11.97 -16.18 41.01
CA SER A 67 12.36 -14.77 40.77
C SER A 67 13.63 -14.60 39.93
N LEU A 68 14.17 -15.68 39.37
CA LEU A 68 15.30 -15.65 38.41
C LEU A 68 14.82 -15.93 36.97
N GLU A 69 13.70 -15.38 36.58
CA GLU A 69 13.47 -15.14 35.14
C GLU A 69 14.34 -13.95 34.73
N GLY A 70 15.54 -14.23 34.26
CA GLY A 70 16.34 -13.26 33.54
C GLY A 70 15.49 -12.80 32.34
N GLU A 71 15.12 -11.50 32.27
CA GLU A 71 14.45 -10.91 31.10
C GLU A 71 15.25 -11.31 29.87
N ALA A 72 14.62 -12.07 28.98
CA ALA A 72 15.25 -12.49 27.75
C ALA A 72 15.57 -11.21 26.94
N ALA A 73 16.86 -11.05 26.58
CA ALA A 73 17.32 -9.86 25.89
C ALA A 73 16.58 -9.66 24.57
N VAL A 74 16.04 -8.48 24.33
CA VAL A 74 15.26 -8.11 23.15
C VAL A 74 16.16 -8.10 21.90
N PRO A 75 15.91 -8.90 20.87
CA PRO A 75 16.76 -8.91 19.68
C PRO A 75 16.58 -7.65 18.84
N VAL A 76 17.67 -7.10 18.29
CA VAL A 76 17.65 -6.15 17.18
C VAL A 76 17.36 -6.93 15.91
N LEU A 77 16.23 -6.64 15.27
CA LEU A 77 15.76 -7.35 14.08
C LEU A 77 16.33 -6.73 12.80
N LYS A 78 16.27 -5.40 12.67
CA LYS A 78 16.69 -4.69 11.47
C LYS A 78 17.03 -3.23 11.77
N ILE A 79 17.95 -2.66 10.99
CA ILE A 79 18.26 -1.22 10.99
C ILE A 79 17.93 -0.68 9.60
N ARG A 80 17.26 0.46 9.55
CA ARG A 80 16.86 1.14 8.31
C ARG A 80 17.09 2.64 8.46
N HIS A 81 17.36 3.32 7.35
CA HIS A 81 17.43 4.78 7.32
C HIS A 81 16.79 5.34 6.05
N TRP A 82 16.44 6.60 6.10
CA TRP A 82 16.14 7.42 4.92
C TRP A 82 16.38 8.88 5.23
N SER A 83 16.68 9.65 4.19
CA SER A 83 16.98 11.07 4.27
C SER A 83 15.98 11.85 3.45
N ASP A 84 15.50 12.96 4.00
CA ASP A 84 14.68 13.93 3.28
C ASP A 84 15.31 15.34 3.29
N ALA A 85 14.53 16.37 2.93
CA ALA A 85 15.01 17.74 2.89
C ALA A 85 15.33 18.31 4.29
N GLU A 86 14.69 17.86 5.36
CA GLU A 86 14.75 18.43 6.70
C GLU A 86 15.61 17.62 7.67
N TYR A 87 15.56 16.29 7.61
CA TYR A 87 16.27 15.40 8.54
C TYR A 87 16.64 14.06 7.90
N THR A 88 17.51 13.33 8.59
CA THR A 88 17.76 11.91 8.31
C THR A 88 17.21 11.09 9.45
N ARG A 89 16.37 10.11 9.15
CA ARG A 89 15.75 9.21 10.12
C ARG A 89 16.42 7.86 10.11
N ILE A 90 16.73 7.35 11.30
CA ILE A 90 17.21 5.99 11.54
C ILE A 90 16.13 5.25 12.30
N VAL A 91 15.79 4.05 11.87
CA VAL A 91 14.82 3.18 12.54
C VAL A 91 15.46 1.85 12.87
N ILE A 92 15.35 1.44 14.11
CA ILE A 92 15.83 0.16 14.61
C ILE A 92 14.61 -0.66 15.02
N ASP A 93 14.36 -1.74 14.30
CA ASP A 93 13.28 -2.68 14.58
C ASP A 93 13.73 -3.63 15.68
N LEU A 94 12.87 -3.86 16.66
CA LEU A 94 13.16 -4.55 17.91
C LEU A 94 12.14 -5.67 18.17
N GLY A 95 12.58 -6.79 18.72
CA GLY A 95 11.71 -7.91 19.06
C GLY A 95 10.81 -7.67 20.29
N GLY A 96 10.93 -6.53 20.97
CA GLY A 96 10.15 -6.18 22.15
C GLY A 96 10.41 -4.76 22.62
N ARG A 97 9.76 -4.35 23.71
CA ARG A 97 9.94 -3.02 24.29
C ARG A 97 11.32 -2.84 24.90
N ILE A 98 11.87 -1.63 24.76
CA ILE A 98 13.19 -1.28 25.29
C ILE A 98 13.14 0.03 26.09
N SER A 99 14.19 0.24 26.88
CA SER A 99 14.52 1.57 27.43
C SER A 99 15.81 2.07 26.80
N TYR A 100 15.89 3.38 26.54
CA TYR A 100 17.09 4.00 25.98
C TYR A 100 17.52 5.22 26.79
N GLN A 101 18.78 5.58 26.66
CA GLN A 101 19.36 6.79 27.24
C GLN A 101 20.15 7.51 26.16
N ASP A 102 19.82 8.78 25.93
CA ASP A 102 20.65 9.68 25.13
C ASP A 102 21.84 10.17 25.96
N GLN A 103 23.02 9.86 25.50
CA GLN A 103 24.32 10.24 26.12
C GLN A 103 25.09 11.22 25.23
N SER A 104 24.41 11.82 24.24
CA SER A 104 25.03 12.71 23.27
C SER A 104 25.39 14.05 23.93
N ALA A 105 26.62 14.53 23.74
CA ALA A 105 27.02 15.86 24.19
C ALA A 105 26.47 16.94 23.24
N SER A 106 25.99 18.04 23.80
CA SER A 106 25.53 19.19 22.99
C SER A 106 26.65 19.72 22.11
N GLY A 107 26.38 19.91 20.82
CA GLY A 107 27.39 20.41 19.86
C GLY A 107 28.40 19.35 19.39
N SER A 108 28.22 18.08 19.72
CA SER A 108 29.09 17.00 19.26
C SER A 108 28.80 16.58 17.83
N GLU A 109 29.84 16.17 17.10
CA GLU A 109 29.71 15.48 15.80
C GLU A 109 29.41 13.98 15.96
N THR A 110 29.13 13.52 17.19
CA THR A 110 28.79 12.12 17.46
C THR A 110 27.62 12.08 18.43
N LEU A 111 26.56 11.34 18.05
CA LEU A 111 25.47 11.00 18.95
C LEU A 111 25.73 9.62 19.54
N ASN A 112 25.60 9.50 20.84
CA ASN A 112 25.76 8.23 21.57
C ASN A 112 24.46 7.90 22.31
N ILE A 113 23.84 6.79 21.95
CA ILE A 113 22.56 6.36 22.53
C ILE A 113 22.75 4.95 23.08
N ARG A 114 22.46 4.76 24.35
CA ARG A 114 22.53 3.46 25.01
C ARG A 114 21.14 2.83 25.09
N ILE A 115 21.01 1.57 24.67
CA ILE A 115 19.80 0.77 24.77
C ILE A 115 20.05 -0.33 25.78
N LYS A 116 19.13 -0.54 26.74
CA LYS A 116 19.22 -1.62 27.74
C LYS A 116 18.40 -2.84 27.34
N GLY A 117 18.84 -4.01 27.79
CA GLY A 117 18.10 -5.26 27.61
C GLY A 117 18.04 -5.76 26.16
N VAL A 118 18.99 -5.40 25.30
CA VAL A 118 18.99 -5.72 23.87
C VAL A 118 20.11 -6.69 23.52
N SER A 119 19.83 -7.67 22.67
CA SER A 119 20.81 -8.56 22.05
C SER A 119 21.05 -8.22 20.58
N LEU A 120 22.30 -8.27 20.15
CA LEU A 120 22.69 -8.04 18.76
C LEU A 120 22.90 -9.38 18.05
N PRO A 121 22.47 -9.51 16.77
CA PRO A 121 22.73 -10.71 15.97
C PRO A 121 24.20 -10.87 15.57
N GLN A 122 25.00 -9.81 15.67
CA GLN A 122 26.44 -9.75 15.37
C GLN A 122 27.16 -8.93 16.42
N GLU A 123 28.48 -9.11 16.58
CA GLU A 123 29.28 -8.34 17.53
C GLU A 123 29.26 -6.83 17.25
N LYS A 124 29.13 -6.43 15.99
CA LYS A 124 29.05 -5.03 15.56
C LYS A 124 28.22 -4.95 14.28
N MET A 125 27.29 -4.02 14.24
CA MET A 125 26.53 -3.67 13.04
C MET A 125 26.94 -2.27 12.62
N GLU A 126 27.35 -2.10 11.36
CA GLU A 126 27.77 -0.80 10.84
C GLU A 126 27.05 -0.53 9.53
N MET A 127 26.52 0.70 9.38
CA MET A 127 25.82 1.16 8.20
C MET A 127 26.38 2.53 7.78
N ALA A 128 26.98 2.59 6.59
CA ALA A 128 27.40 3.81 5.98
C ALA A 128 26.19 4.50 5.34
N ILE A 129 25.91 5.76 5.72
CA ILE A 129 24.78 6.53 5.18
C ILE A 129 25.27 7.53 4.13
N HIS A 130 26.37 8.23 4.41
CA HIS A 130 27.00 9.20 3.51
C HIS A 130 26.04 10.24 2.90
N ASP A 131 25.08 10.69 3.69
CA ASP A 131 24.19 11.77 3.29
C ASP A 131 24.77 13.15 3.70
N ARG A 132 23.95 14.20 3.68
CA ARG A 132 24.39 15.56 4.02
C ARG A 132 24.52 15.81 5.53
N VAL A 133 24.16 14.87 6.39
CA VAL A 133 24.12 15.01 7.86
C VAL A 133 24.88 13.90 8.56
N ILE A 134 24.71 12.65 8.15
CA ILE A 134 25.23 11.45 8.80
C ILE A 134 26.27 10.79 7.90
N ARG A 135 27.44 10.43 8.48
CA ARG A 135 28.46 9.61 7.83
C ARG A 135 28.16 8.12 8.02
N THR A 136 28.06 7.69 9.26
CA THR A 136 27.89 6.27 9.62
C THR A 136 27.03 6.11 10.86
N VAL A 137 26.35 4.98 10.94
CA VAL A 137 25.67 4.50 12.14
C VAL A 137 26.31 3.16 12.56
N THR A 138 26.75 3.07 13.79
CA THR A 138 27.36 1.86 14.35
C THR A 138 26.53 1.42 15.55
N ILE A 139 26.20 0.13 15.64
CA ILE A 139 25.62 -0.49 16.84
C ILE A 139 26.58 -1.56 17.30
N SER A 140 26.99 -1.47 18.57
CA SER A 140 27.94 -2.38 19.20
C SER A 140 27.43 -2.81 20.58
N PRO A 141 27.91 -3.92 21.15
CA PRO A 141 27.59 -4.29 22.51
C PRO A 141 27.97 -3.19 23.51
N GLY A 142 27.03 -2.79 24.36
CA GLY A 142 27.17 -1.70 25.33
C GLY A 142 27.41 -2.18 26.76
N GLY A 143 28.18 -3.26 26.98
CA GLY A 143 28.44 -3.88 28.28
C GLY A 143 27.58 -5.11 28.55
N LYS A 144 27.42 -5.51 29.83
CA LYS A 144 26.79 -6.77 30.20
C LYS A 144 25.30 -6.91 29.87
N GLU A 145 24.59 -5.80 29.55
CA GLU A 145 23.13 -5.82 29.43
C GLU A 145 22.57 -4.87 28.36
N GLY A 146 23.24 -4.65 27.22
CA GLY A 146 22.65 -3.76 26.21
C GLY A 146 23.52 -3.50 25.00
N ALA A 147 23.12 -2.50 24.20
CA ALA A 147 23.81 -2.04 23.01
C ALA A 147 24.05 -0.52 23.04
N GLU A 148 25.11 -0.08 22.37
CA GLU A 148 25.45 1.32 22.15
C GLU A 148 25.30 1.65 20.67
N ILE A 149 24.49 2.67 20.36
CA ILE A 149 24.34 3.23 19.03
C ILE A 149 25.18 4.48 18.95
N ARG A 150 26.12 4.51 18.00
CA ARG A 150 26.96 5.65 17.70
C ARG A 150 26.66 6.16 16.29
N ILE A 151 26.27 7.44 16.17
CA ILE A 151 25.97 8.09 14.91
C ILE A 151 27.02 9.17 14.68
N SER A 152 27.84 9.00 13.65
CA SER A 152 28.84 9.99 13.25
C SER A 152 28.20 11.01 12.30
N LEU A 153 28.22 12.28 12.69
CA LEU A 153 27.66 13.40 11.94
C LEU A 153 28.72 14.08 11.07
N ILE A 154 28.29 14.78 10.03
CA ILE A 154 29.17 15.65 9.22
C ILE A 154 29.44 16.97 9.96
N LYS A 155 28.41 17.48 10.65
CA LYS A 155 28.43 18.66 11.52
C LYS A 155 27.51 18.45 12.71
N PRO A 156 27.75 19.11 13.85
CA PRO A 156 26.82 19.08 14.96
C PRO A 156 25.39 19.39 14.52
N SER A 157 24.45 18.54 14.88
CA SER A 157 23.06 18.63 14.42
C SER A 157 22.10 18.32 15.57
N ARG A 158 20.92 18.94 15.56
CA ARG A 158 19.84 18.59 16.48
C ARG A 158 19.31 17.20 16.17
N HIS A 159 18.84 16.50 17.17
CA HIS A 159 18.22 15.19 16.99
C HIS A 159 17.02 15.01 17.91
N LYS A 160 16.16 14.04 17.58
CA LYS A 160 15.01 13.62 18.37
C LYS A 160 14.97 12.08 18.40
N ILE A 161 14.78 11.51 19.59
CA ILE A 161 14.72 10.06 19.79
C ILE A 161 13.36 9.74 20.39
N PHE A 162 12.70 8.70 19.90
CA PHE A 162 11.42 8.21 20.42
C PHE A 162 11.19 6.74 20.04
N THR A 163 10.28 6.09 20.76
CA THR A 163 9.87 4.72 20.47
C THR A 163 8.49 4.68 19.83
N LEU A 164 8.26 3.69 18.98
CA LEU A 164 6.97 3.37 18.40
C LEU A 164 6.60 1.94 18.81
N SER A 165 5.44 1.79 19.43
CA SER A 165 4.92 0.49 19.85
C SER A 165 4.61 -0.41 18.66
N ALA A 166 4.66 -1.73 18.90
CA ALA A 166 4.25 -2.73 17.92
C ALA A 166 2.80 -2.50 17.48
N ALA A 167 2.53 -2.63 16.19
CA ALA A 167 1.20 -2.48 15.60
C ALA A 167 1.04 -3.42 14.42
N SER A 168 -0.06 -4.17 14.40
CA SER A 168 -0.45 -5.13 13.33
C SER A 168 0.69 -5.99 12.76
N ASP A 169 1.44 -5.46 11.80
CA ASP A 169 2.53 -6.12 11.06
C ASP A 169 3.92 -5.52 11.35
N LYS A 170 4.01 -4.54 12.28
CA LYS A 170 5.25 -3.82 12.58
C LYS A 170 5.73 -4.10 14.01
N PRO A 171 7.02 -4.45 14.20
CA PRO A 171 7.59 -4.65 15.53
C PRO A 171 7.70 -3.35 16.33
N GLU A 172 8.11 -3.44 17.59
CA GLU A 172 8.58 -2.28 18.36
C GLU A 172 9.75 -1.62 17.64
N ARG A 173 9.84 -0.28 17.69
CA ARG A 173 10.87 0.48 16.95
C ARG A 173 11.45 1.60 17.79
N LEU A 174 12.76 1.75 17.73
CA LEU A 174 13.44 2.96 18.15
C LEU A 174 13.69 3.83 16.94
N VAL A 175 13.29 5.10 16.99
CA VAL A 175 13.41 6.07 15.90
C VAL A 175 14.32 7.21 16.34
N ILE A 176 15.29 7.58 15.50
CA ILE A 176 16.22 8.67 15.72
C ILE A 176 16.17 9.60 14.50
N ASP A 177 15.70 10.82 14.68
CA ASP A 177 15.67 11.87 13.66
C ASP A 177 16.84 12.84 13.88
N VAL A 178 17.68 13.04 12.88
CA VAL A 178 18.80 13.99 12.91
C VAL A 178 18.53 15.12 11.93
N PHE A 179 18.31 16.33 12.44
CA PHE A 179 17.88 17.49 11.66
C PHE A 179 19.03 18.21 10.97
N ARG A 180 18.77 18.78 9.81
CA ARG A 180 19.72 19.63 9.09
C ARG A 180 19.85 21.00 9.75
N GLN A 181 21.03 21.63 9.64
CA GLN A 181 21.25 22.95 10.23
C GLN A 181 20.30 24.00 9.61
N GLY A 182 19.68 24.82 10.45
CA GLY A 182 18.76 25.87 10.03
C GLY A 182 17.29 25.47 9.90
N MET A 183 16.96 24.19 10.12
CA MET A 183 15.58 23.70 10.16
C MET A 183 15.15 23.50 11.62
N GLU A 184 14.10 24.19 12.04
CA GLU A 184 13.49 23.93 13.36
C GLU A 184 12.45 22.80 13.25
N PRO A 185 12.37 21.91 14.25
CA PRO A 185 11.26 20.98 14.31
C PRO A 185 9.97 21.79 14.50
N SER A 186 9.10 21.76 13.50
CA SER A 186 7.75 22.34 13.65
C SER A 186 7.08 21.73 14.88
N PRO A 187 6.39 22.53 15.73
CA PRO A 187 5.70 22.03 16.90
C PRO A 187 4.54 21.12 16.45
N LYS A 188 4.77 19.82 16.39
CA LYS A 188 3.74 18.82 16.09
C LYS A 188 3.07 18.38 17.39
N ILE A 189 1.75 18.42 17.35
CA ILE A 189 0.82 17.90 18.35
C ILE A 189 1.21 16.47 18.72
N GLU A 190 1.40 16.21 20.00
CA GLU A 190 1.63 14.87 20.54
C GLU A 190 0.44 13.97 20.23
N GLY A 191 0.66 12.90 19.50
CA GLY A 191 -0.35 11.86 19.31
C GLY A 191 -0.44 11.13 17.99
N THR A 192 0.28 11.53 16.94
CA THR A 192 0.28 10.78 15.66
C THR A 192 1.62 10.13 15.40
N ALA A 193 1.62 8.82 15.20
CA ALA A 193 2.80 8.07 14.83
C ALA A 193 3.35 8.61 13.49
N PRO A 194 4.65 8.92 13.40
CA PRO A 194 5.25 9.36 12.14
C PRO A 194 5.21 8.25 11.09
N PRO A 195 5.22 8.61 9.80
CA PRO A 195 5.18 7.64 8.70
C PRO A 195 6.39 6.69 8.75
N SER A 196 6.14 5.46 8.32
CA SER A 196 7.17 4.42 8.23
C SER A 196 8.15 4.72 7.10
N PRO A 197 9.45 4.39 7.27
CA PRO A 197 10.45 4.56 6.24
C PRO A 197 10.17 3.72 4.99
N PRO A 198 10.61 4.18 3.80
CA PRO A 198 10.62 3.36 2.61
C PRO A 198 11.52 2.12 2.77
N PRO A 199 11.28 1.04 2.02
CA PRO A 199 12.15 -0.13 2.04
C PRO A 199 13.57 0.21 1.56
N ASP A 200 14.54 -0.41 2.21
CA ASP A 200 15.98 -0.27 1.98
C ASP A 200 16.35 -0.60 0.52
N VAL A 201 16.77 0.39 -0.23
CA VAL A 201 17.45 0.19 -1.52
C VAL A 201 18.94 0.18 -1.21
N GLY A 202 19.52 -1.02 -1.14
CA GLY A 202 20.95 -1.20 -0.91
C GLY A 202 21.78 -0.49 -1.97
N GLU A 203 22.31 0.66 -1.63
CA GLU A 203 23.30 1.37 -2.44
C GLU A 203 24.67 0.68 -2.31
N LYS A 204 25.22 0.25 -3.43
CA LYS A 204 26.62 -0.17 -3.52
C LYS A 204 27.55 1.04 -3.41
N PRO A 205 28.70 0.92 -2.73
CA PRO A 205 29.65 2.02 -2.60
C PRO A 205 30.18 2.47 -3.96
N ARG A 206 30.09 3.76 -4.24
CA ARG A 206 30.85 4.40 -5.33
C ARG A 206 32.26 4.70 -4.86
N GLU A 207 33.22 4.00 -5.41
CA GLU A 207 34.62 4.38 -5.39
C GLU A 207 34.87 5.62 -6.29
N THR A 208 35.48 6.63 -5.70
CA THR A 208 35.96 7.81 -6.45
C THR A 208 37.28 7.49 -7.11
N ALA A 209 37.33 7.41 -8.42
CA ALA A 209 38.54 7.48 -9.20
C ALA A 209 38.35 8.36 -10.44
N SER A 210 39.36 9.19 -10.65
CA SER A 210 39.52 10.21 -11.67
C SER A 210 39.38 9.71 -13.12
N VAL A 211 38.75 10.56 -13.94
CA VAL A 211 38.54 10.39 -15.38
C VAL A 211 39.85 10.60 -16.16
N PRO A 212 40.13 9.81 -17.21
CA PRO A 212 40.20 10.34 -18.56
C PRO A 212 39.35 9.53 -19.56
N PRO A 213 39.08 10.07 -20.77
CA PRO A 213 37.93 9.70 -21.57
C PRO A 213 38.23 8.57 -22.55
N GLU A 214 37.09 7.99 -23.01
CA GLU A 214 36.90 7.25 -24.25
C GLU A 214 36.88 5.70 -24.21
N LYS A 215 35.74 5.17 -24.47
CA LYS A 215 35.30 4.23 -25.48
C LYS A 215 34.06 3.45 -25.03
N THR A 216 32.98 3.65 -25.78
CA THR A 216 31.74 2.89 -25.75
C THR A 216 31.98 1.38 -25.73
N SER A 217 31.56 0.75 -24.62
CA SER A 217 31.34 -0.69 -24.57
C SER A 217 30.06 -0.95 -23.79
N ALA A 218 29.15 -1.67 -24.41
CA ALA A 218 27.84 -2.04 -23.87
C ALA A 218 27.96 -2.73 -22.50
N ALA A 219 27.34 -2.14 -21.48
CA ALA A 219 27.26 -2.74 -20.16
C ALA A 219 26.33 -3.95 -20.17
N ALA A 220 26.85 -5.10 -19.75
CA ALA A 220 26.10 -6.32 -19.53
C ALA A 220 25.08 -6.13 -18.37
N PRO A 221 23.91 -6.78 -18.44
CA PRO A 221 22.88 -6.68 -17.38
C PRO A 221 23.39 -7.31 -16.07
N PRO A 222 22.89 -6.82 -14.90
CA PRO A 222 23.31 -7.35 -13.61
C PRO A 222 22.93 -8.82 -13.46
N ARG A 223 23.91 -9.65 -13.12
CA ARG A 223 23.71 -11.05 -12.75
C ARG A 223 22.90 -11.13 -11.46
N VAL A 224 21.69 -11.65 -11.54
CA VAL A 224 20.98 -12.18 -10.37
C VAL A 224 21.63 -13.52 -10.01
N ILE A 225 22.24 -13.61 -8.83
CA ILE A 225 22.80 -14.86 -8.30
C ILE A 225 21.62 -15.73 -7.84
N PRO A 226 21.44 -16.95 -8.36
CA PRO A 226 20.38 -17.82 -7.90
C PRO A 226 20.68 -18.31 -6.47
N GLU A 227 19.69 -18.20 -5.61
CA GLU A 227 19.70 -18.79 -4.27
C GLU A 227 19.81 -20.31 -4.40
N LYS A 228 20.80 -20.92 -3.72
CA LYS A 228 21.07 -22.35 -3.72
C LYS A 228 19.87 -23.12 -3.16
N GLU A 229 19.23 -23.92 -4.01
CA GLU A 229 18.12 -24.80 -3.67
C GLU A 229 18.53 -25.86 -2.62
N LYS A 230 17.79 -25.89 -1.52
CA LYS A 230 17.52 -27.12 -0.77
C LYS A 230 16.50 -27.90 -1.58
N GLY A 231 16.77 -29.15 -1.88
CA GLY A 231 15.93 -30.00 -2.72
C GLY A 231 14.49 -30.06 -2.22
N ASP A 232 13.63 -29.23 -2.82
CA ASP A 232 12.21 -29.20 -2.59
C ASP A 232 11.52 -30.05 -3.67
N VAL A 233 10.76 -31.04 -3.23
CA VAL A 233 9.99 -31.95 -4.10
C VAL A 233 8.64 -31.27 -4.43
N SER A 234 8.68 -30.05 -4.95
CA SER A 234 7.47 -29.37 -5.40
C SER A 234 6.84 -30.13 -6.59
N PRO A 235 5.51 -30.25 -6.66
CA PRO A 235 4.83 -30.93 -7.76
C PRO A 235 5.13 -30.26 -9.12
N LEU A 236 4.93 -30.99 -10.21
CA LEU A 236 5.10 -30.48 -11.56
C LEU A 236 4.07 -29.37 -11.84
N SER A 237 4.52 -28.15 -12.11
CA SER A 237 3.65 -27.05 -12.51
C SER A 237 3.11 -27.27 -13.93
N ARG A 238 1.84 -26.90 -14.16
CA ARG A 238 1.25 -26.96 -15.50
C ARG A 238 0.95 -25.57 -16.01
N VAL A 239 1.40 -25.24 -17.23
CA VAL A 239 1.00 -24.01 -17.91
C VAL A 239 -0.47 -24.13 -18.31
N LEU A 240 -1.33 -23.27 -17.75
CA LEU A 240 -2.76 -23.22 -17.99
C LEU A 240 -3.08 -22.35 -19.20
N GLU A 241 -2.56 -21.12 -19.19
CA GLU A 241 -2.80 -20.12 -20.23
C GLU A 241 -1.61 -19.15 -20.31
N ILE A 242 -1.39 -18.58 -21.51
CA ILE A 242 -0.45 -17.49 -21.73
C ILE A 242 -1.23 -16.34 -22.34
N ARG A 243 -1.23 -15.18 -21.68
CA ARG A 243 -1.99 -13.99 -22.03
C ARG A 243 -1.07 -12.81 -22.23
N GLN A 244 -1.48 -11.82 -23.03
CA GLN A 244 -0.65 -10.66 -23.36
C GLN A 244 -1.51 -9.39 -23.44
N TRP A 245 -0.92 -8.30 -22.99
CA TRP A 245 -1.46 -6.95 -23.13
C TRP A 245 -0.37 -5.98 -23.56
N ALA A 246 -0.73 -5.07 -24.48
CA ALA A 246 0.14 -4.02 -24.97
C ALA A 246 -0.22 -2.67 -24.35
N ALA A 247 0.73 -2.06 -23.63
CA ALA A 247 0.69 -0.67 -23.19
C ALA A 247 1.53 0.21 -24.16
N PRO A 248 1.42 1.54 -24.08
CA PRO A 248 2.20 2.43 -24.94
C PRO A 248 3.71 2.26 -24.83
N ASP A 249 4.22 1.97 -23.64
CA ASP A 249 5.65 1.93 -23.30
C ASP A 249 6.17 0.53 -22.96
N HIS A 250 5.29 -0.44 -22.69
CA HIS A 250 5.66 -1.82 -22.36
C HIS A 250 4.63 -2.83 -22.84
N SER A 251 5.05 -4.09 -22.93
CA SER A 251 4.17 -5.25 -23.14
C SER A 251 4.24 -6.16 -21.95
N ARG A 252 3.09 -6.59 -21.46
CA ARG A 252 2.95 -7.57 -20.37
C ARG A 252 2.55 -8.93 -20.91
N VAL A 253 3.31 -9.96 -20.57
CA VAL A 253 2.97 -11.37 -20.79
C VAL A 253 2.73 -12.02 -19.44
N VAL A 254 1.61 -12.71 -19.28
CA VAL A 254 1.25 -13.45 -18.06
C VAL A 254 1.10 -14.93 -18.40
N VAL A 255 1.83 -15.76 -17.67
CA VAL A 255 1.76 -17.22 -17.76
C VAL A 255 1.04 -17.71 -16.51
N ASP A 256 -0.17 -18.22 -16.68
CA ASP A 256 -0.96 -18.84 -15.61
C ASP A 256 -0.48 -20.26 -15.36
N LEU A 257 -0.29 -20.63 -14.12
CA LEU A 257 0.35 -21.87 -13.70
C LEU A 257 -0.44 -22.57 -12.60
N GLU A 258 -0.58 -23.87 -12.72
CA GLU A 258 -1.04 -24.72 -11.65
C GLU A 258 0.15 -25.09 -10.74
N GLY A 259 0.37 -24.26 -9.69
CA GLY A 259 1.49 -24.37 -8.74
C GLY A 259 2.56 -23.29 -8.95
N ALA A 260 3.31 -23.05 -7.89
CA ALA A 260 4.30 -21.97 -7.83
C ALA A 260 5.41 -22.16 -8.88
N PRO A 261 5.67 -21.15 -9.75
CA PRO A 261 6.67 -21.28 -10.80
C PRO A 261 8.10 -21.16 -10.27
N SER A 262 8.97 -22.09 -10.74
CA SER A 262 10.42 -21.91 -10.69
C SER A 262 10.90 -21.57 -12.10
N TYR A 263 11.61 -20.46 -12.27
CA TYR A 263 12.04 -20.00 -13.59
C TYR A 263 13.50 -19.55 -13.62
N GLU A 264 14.05 -19.58 -14.82
CA GLU A 264 15.40 -19.11 -15.12
C GLU A 264 15.36 -18.28 -16.41
N ILE A 265 16.07 -17.14 -16.40
CA ILE A 265 16.24 -16.33 -17.60
C ILE A 265 17.34 -16.96 -18.45
N LEU A 266 17.02 -17.31 -19.68
CA LEU A 266 17.97 -17.93 -20.61
C LEU A 266 18.91 -16.85 -21.17
N PRO A 267 20.23 -17.09 -21.17
CA PRO A 267 21.17 -16.21 -21.82
C PRO A 267 20.93 -16.13 -23.32
N SER A 268 20.96 -14.94 -23.89
CA SER A 268 20.87 -14.70 -25.31
C SER A 268 21.95 -13.72 -25.76
N ASN A 269 22.63 -14.02 -26.88
CA ASN A 269 23.54 -13.08 -27.53
C ASN A 269 22.83 -12.14 -28.50
N ASP A 270 21.56 -12.43 -28.83
CA ASP A 270 20.71 -11.54 -29.62
C ASP A 270 19.85 -10.67 -28.70
N PRO A 271 20.04 -9.33 -28.70
CA PRO A 271 19.27 -8.42 -27.86
C PRO A 271 17.77 -8.37 -28.24
N LEU A 272 17.37 -8.95 -29.35
CA LEU A 272 15.99 -9.05 -29.81
C LEU A 272 15.31 -10.35 -29.34
N ILE A 273 16.03 -11.26 -28.69
CA ILE A 273 15.49 -12.52 -28.19
C ILE A 273 15.57 -12.54 -26.66
N PHE A 274 14.44 -12.67 -26.01
CA PHE A 274 14.34 -12.89 -24.57
C PHE A 274 13.73 -14.26 -24.29
N GLY A 275 14.43 -15.10 -23.53
CA GLY A 275 14.02 -16.45 -23.20
C GLY A 275 13.87 -16.70 -21.72
N ILE A 276 12.87 -17.48 -21.34
CA ILE A 276 12.65 -17.98 -19.98
C ILE A 276 12.47 -19.48 -20.02
N LEU A 277 13.11 -20.18 -19.10
CA LEU A 277 12.89 -21.60 -18.82
C LEU A 277 12.08 -21.73 -17.53
N LEU A 278 10.88 -22.26 -17.63
CA LEU A 278 10.12 -22.75 -16.48
C LEU A 278 10.62 -24.17 -16.14
N ARG A 279 11.20 -24.34 -14.97
CA ARG A 279 11.67 -25.64 -14.48
C ARG A 279 10.51 -26.42 -13.87
N ARG A 280 10.51 -27.76 -14.04
CA ARG A 280 9.46 -28.65 -13.53
C ARG A 280 8.07 -28.17 -13.96
N ALA A 281 7.94 -27.82 -15.23
CA ALA A 281 6.70 -27.33 -15.82
C ALA A 281 6.33 -28.20 -17.05
N SER A 282 5.05 -28.32 -17.32
CA SER A 282 4.50 -29.00 -18.49
C SER A 282 3.63 -28.08 -19.32
N LEU A 283 3.63 -28.29 -20.64
CA LEU A 283 2.83 -27.58 -21.61
C LEU A 283 1.89 -28.57 -22.31
N ALA A 284 0.57 -28.42 -22.08
CA ALA A 284 -0.41 -29.43 -22.51
C ALA A 284 -0.51 -29.60 -24.04
N LYS A 285 -0.26 -28.52 -24.81
CA LYS A 285 -0.45 -28.52 -26.28
C LYS A 285 0.85 -28.63 -27.09
N GLY A 286 1.97 -28.99 -26.44
CA GLY A 286 3.27 -29.01 -27.12
C GLY A 286 3.71 -27.62 -27.55
N ARG A 287 4.49 -27.50 -28.63
CA ARG A 287 4.96 -26.20 -29.12
C ARG A 287 3.81 -25.34 -29.62
N GLN A 288 3.73 -24.10 -29.11
CA GLN A 288 2.70 -23.11 -29.44
C GLN A 288 3.35 -21.82 -29.91
N GLU A 289 2.86 -21.29 -31.02
CA GLU A 289 3.12 -19.92 -31.43
C GLU A 289 1.92 -19.07 -31.03
N ILE A 290 2.14 -18.07 -30.17
CA ILE A 290 1.10 -17.23 -29.61
C ILE A 290 1.04 -15.94 -30.42
N PRO A 291 -0.09 -15.63 -31.07
CA PRO A 291 -0.25 -14.41 -31.83
C PRO A 291 -0.07 -13.18 -30.92
N VAL A 292 0.71 -12.22 -31.39
CA VAL A 292 0.96 -10.96 -30.69
C VAL A 292 0.63 -9.82 -31.65
N ASN A 293 -0.26 -8.90 -31.19
CA ASN A 293 -0.54 -7.66 -31.90
C ASN A 293 0.01 -6.49 -31.08
N ASP A 294 1.30 -6.21 -31.22
CA ASP A 294 2.06 -5.37 -30.34
C ASP A 294 3.17 -4.62 -31.10
N GLN A 295 3.55 -3.46 -30.60
CA GLN A 295 4.68 -2.68 -31.12
C GLN A 295 6.04 -3.02 -30.47
N ILE A 296 6.07 -3.94 -29.51
CA ILE A 296 7.25 -4.31 -28.72
C ILE A 296 7.65 -5.77 -28.98
N ILE A 297 6.69 -6.70 -28.87
CA ILE A 297 6.89 -8.12 -29.12
C ILE A 297 6.40 -8.45 -30.52
N ARG A 298 7.29 -9.01 -31.35
CA ARG A 298 6.98 -9.46 -32.71
C ARG A 298 6.32 -10.83 -32.71
N LYS A 299 6.83 -11.71 -31.84
CA LYS A 299 6.45 -13.14 -31.81
C LYS A 299 6.69 -13.70 -30.43
N MET A 300 5.83 -14.59 -30.01
CA MET A 300 5.97 -15.36 -28.78
C MET A 300 5.84 -16.87 -29.10
N VAL A 301 6.75 -17.68 -28.58
CA VAL A 301 6.76 -19.14 -28.74
C VAL A 301 6.90 -19.75 -27.35
N ALA A 302 6.03 -20.72 -27.05
CA ALA A 302 6.16 -21.58 -25.88
C ALA A 302 6.34 -23.03 -26.37
N GLU A 303 7.35 -23.74 -25.86
CA GLU A 303 7.64 -25.12 -26.25
C GLU A 303 8.20 -25.95 -25.09
N PRO A 304 8.00 -27.29 -25.11
CA PRO A 304 8.61 -28.16 -24.12
C PRO A 304 10.14 -28.09 -24.16
N ALA A 305 10.79 -28.11 -22.99
CA ALA A 305 12.23 -28.10 -22.82
C ALA A 305 12.67 -29.32 -22.00
N GLY A 306 13.24 -30.32 -22.66
CA GLY A 306 13.60 -31.57 -22.01
C GLY A 306 12.37 -32.37 -21.53
N LYS A 307 12.54 -33.12 -20.40
CA LYS A 307 11.47 -33.95 -19.83
C LYS A 307 10.49 -33.15 -18.92
N ASP A 308 10.99 -32.13 -18.22
CA ASP A 308 10.28 -31.47 -17.14
C ASP A 308 10.42 -29.94 -17.20
N GLY A 309 10.41 -29.34 -18.39
CA GLY A 309 10.54 -27.90 -18.55
C GLY A 309 9.71 -27.35 -19.70
N VAL A 310 9.45 -26.04 -19.64
CA VAL A 310 8.82 -25.24 -20.69
C VAL A 310 9.69 -24.04 -20.99
N GLN A 311 10.06 -23.83 -22.23
CA GLN A 311 10.75 -22.62 -22.70
C GLN A 311 9.72 -21.64 -23.29
N ILE A 312 9.88 -20.37 -22.97
CA ILE A 312 9.09 -19.29 -23.56
C ILE A 312 10.07 -18.28 -24.16
N PHE A 313 9.94 -18.05 -25.46
CA PHE A 313 10.75 -17.07 -26.19
C PHE A 313 9.93 -15.92 -26.69
N LEU A 314 10.40 -14.70 -26.40
CA LEU A 314 9.87 -13.47 -26.93
C LEU A 314 10.84 -12.91 -27.97
N SER A 315 10.40 -12.78 -29.22
CA SER A 315 11.12 -12.04 -30.26
C SER A 315 10.68 -10.60 -30.23
N LEU A 316 11.58 -9.66 -29.95
CA LEU A 316 11.31 -8.24 -29.81
C LEU A 316 11.47 -7.52 -31.16
N ILE A 317 10.76 -6.41 -31.34
CA ILE A 317 10.89 -5.52 -32.51
C ILE A 317 12.17 -4.68 -32.42
N LYS A 318 12.51 -4.24 -31.21
CA LYS A 318 13.75 -3.55 -30.85
C LYS A 318 14.20 -4.04 -29.47
N PRO A 319 15.46 -3.81 -29.07
CA PRO A 319 15.91 -4.13 -27.73
C PRO A 319 15.02 -3.51 -26.66
N GLY A 320 14.65 -4.30 -25.66
CA GLY A 320 13.80 -3.90 -24.54
C GLY A 320 14.41 -4.30 -23.21
N ARG A 321 13.84 -3.81 -22.12
CA ARG A 321 14.23 -4.12 -20.75
C ARG A 321 13.17 -5.02 -20.13
N PRO A 322 13.39 -6.35 -20.05
CA PRO A 322 12.46 -7.26 -19.40
C PRO A 322 12.52 -7.12 -17.87
N ASN A 323 11.37 -7.23 -17.23
CA ASN A 323 11.19 -7.36 -15.79
C ASN A 323 10.32 -8.57 -15.53
N VAL A 324 10.84 -9.56 -14.77
CA VAL A 324 10.17 -10.84 -14.53
C VAL A 324 9.92 -11.02 -13.04
N PHE A 325 8.70 -11.39 -12.70
CA PHE A 325 8.31 -11.64 -11.31
C PHE A 325 7.15 -12.62 -11.23
N THR A 326 6.91 -13.16 -10.04
CA THR A 326 5.83 -14.12 -9.77
C THR A 326 4.74 -13.48 -8.93
N LEU A 327 3.50 -13.93 -9.16
CA LEU A 327 2.34 -13.56 -8.35
C LEU A 327 1.72 -14.83 -7.78
N LYS A 328 1.43 -14.78 -6.48
CA LYS A 328 0.71 -15.85 -5.77
C LYS A 328 -0.75 -15.92 -6.18
N PRO A 329 -1.43 -17.04 -5.95
CA PRO A 329 -2.86 -17.16 -6.17
C PRO A 329 -3.63 -16.07 -5.41
N TYR A 330 -4.63 -15.50 -6.08
CA TYR A 330 -5.52 -14.51 -5.46
C TYR A 330 -6.93 -14.61 -6.08
N GLN A 331 -7.95 -14.81 -5.26
CA GLN A 331 -9.33 -15.07 -5.70
C GLN A 331 -9.39 -16.24 -6.69
N ASP A 332 -9.85 -16.00 -7.92
CA ASP A 332 -9.93 -16.96 -9.03
C ASP A 332 -8.65 -17.04 -9.88
N LYS A 333 -7.64 -16.24 -9.55
CA LYS A 333 -6.37 -16.23 -10.28
C LYS A 333 -5.40 -17.27 -9.71
N PRO A 334 -4.80 -18.14 -10.56
CA PRO A 334 -3.79 -19.11 -10.15
C PRO A 334 -2.43 -18.45 -9.84
N ASP A 335 -1.41 -19.25 -9.59
CA ASP A 335 -0.03 -18.79 -9.64
C ASP A 335 0.30 -18.21 -11.03
N ARG A 336 1.04 -17.12 -11.09
CA ARG A 336 1.36 -16.42 -12.35
C ARG A 336 2.83 -16.07 -12.44
N LEU A 337 3.44 -16.30 -13.60
CA LEU A 337 4.68 -15.65 -13.97
C LEU A 337 4.34 -14.46 -14.86
N VAL A 338 4.83 -13.28 -14.52
CA VAL A 338 4.63 -12.03 -15.26
C VAL A 338 5.95 -11.61 -15.90
N ILE A 339 5.91 -11.23 -17.16
CA ILE A 339 7.03 -10.72 -17.93
C ILE A 339 6.60 -9.37 -18.50
N ASP A 340 7.12 -8.28 -17.97
CA ASP A 340 6.95 -6.94 -18.53
C ASP A 340 8.18 -6.57 -19.36
N VAL A 341 7.98 -6.24 -20.63
CA VAL A 341 9.07 -5.81 -21.52
C VAL A 341 8.92 -4.32 -21.80
N TYR A 342 9.76 -3.51 -21.20
CA TYR A 342 9.76 -2.05 -21.36
C TYR A 342 10.61 -1.62 -22.55
N ARG A 343 10.16 -0.58 -23.23
CA ARG A 343 10.87 0.09 -24.33
C ARG A 343 11.28 1.50 -23.92
N PRO A 344 12.57 1.74 -23.62
CA PRO A 344 13.04 3.03 -23.11
C PRO A 344 12.69 4.23 -24.01
N ASP A 345 12.77 4.05 -25.35
CA ASP A 345 12.41 5.08 -26.31
C ASP A 345 10.91 5.45 -26.27
N LEU A 346 10.04 4.49 -25.96
CA LEU A 346 8.61 4.72 -25.80
C LEU A 346 8.28 5.31 -24.41
N GLU A 347 8.97 4.86 -23.36
CA GLU A 347 8.85 5.46 -22.02
C GLU A 347 9.20 6.96 -22.03
N GLU A 348 10.31 7.33 -22.70
CA GLU A 348 10.72 8.71 -22.84
C GLU A 348 9.72 9.55 -23.65
N LYS A 349 9.17 8.97 -24.72
CA LYS A 349 8.14 9.62 -25.53
C LYS A 349 6.88 9.91 -24.70
N GLU A 350 6.39 8.94 -23.93
CA GLU A 350 5.23 9.11 -23.05
C GLU A 350 5.51 10.19 -21.97
N LYS A 351 6.70 10.20 -21.38
CA LYS A 351 7.11 11.24 -20.42
C LYS A 351 7.18 12.63 -21.06
N ALA A 352 7.72 12.72 -22.27
CA ALA A 352 7.81 13.99 -23.00
C ALA A 352 6.40 14.54 -23.34
N GLU A 353 5.47 13.68 -23.77
CA GLU A 353 4.07 14.05 -24.02
C GLU A 353 3.42 14.62 -22.75
N ARG A 354 3.62 13.96 -21.59
CA ARG A 354 3.07 14.41 -20.31
C ARG A 354 3.66 15.76 -19.87
N LYS A 355 4.98 15.96 -20.02
CA LYS A 355 5.63 17.25 -19.71
C LYS A 355 5.19 18.37 -20.64
N GLY A 356 5.00 18.08 -21.93
CA GLY A 356 4.53 19.07 -22.91
C GLY A 356 3.14 19.63 -22.62
N SER A 357 2.32 18.90 -21.82
CA SER A 357 1.02 19.41 -21.40
C SER A 357 1.11 20.63 -20.46
N GLN A 358 2.22 20.80 -19.74
CA GLN A 358 2.43 21.97 -18.88
C GLN A 358 2.49 23.29 -19.67
N GLU A 359 2.87 23.25 -20.94
CA GLU A 359 2.82 24.41 -21.83
C GLU A 359 1.38 24.87 -22.12
N LEU A 360 0.39 23.95 -22.03
CA LEU A 360 -1.03 24.26 -22.20
C LEU A 360 -1.55 25.11 -21.02
N LYS A 361 -1.03 24.91 -19.80
CA LYS A 361 -1.37 25.75 -18.64
C LYS A 361 -0.96 27.22 -18.86
N ALA A 362 0.15 27.47 -19.51
CA ALA A 362 0.59 28.84 -19.86
C ALA A 362 -0.45 29.54 -20.76
N LYS A 363 -1.28 28.77 -21.48
CA LYS A 363 -2.38 29.27 -22.33
C LYS A 363 -3.74 29.32 -21.61
N LYS A 364 -3.76 29.16 -20.27
CA LYS A 364 -4.99 29.13 -19.44
C LYS A 364 -5.95 27.96 -19.75
N THR A 365 -5.50 26.92 -20.45
CA THR A 365 -6.30 25.72 -20.70
C THR A 365 -6.28 24.82 -19.48
N ARG A 366 -7.43 24.43 -18.95
CA ARG A 366 -7.55 23.51 -17.81
C ARG A 366 -7.29 22.07 -18.22
N ILE A 367 -6.52 21.35 -17.41
CA ILE A 367 -6.16 19.96 -17.66
C ILE A 367 -7.00 19.04 -16.79
N VAL A 368 -7.76 18.16 -17.42
CA VAL A 368 -8.54 17.12 -16.74
C VAL A 368 -7.93 15.76 -17.04
N VAL A 369 -7.48 15.03 -16.01
CA VAL A 369 -7.06 13.65 -16.20
C VAL A 369 -8.20 12.72 -15.80
N ILE A 370 -8.60 11.89 -16.76
CA ILE A 370 -9.62 10.87 -16.62
C ILE A 370 -8.94 9.53 -16.42
N ASP A 371 -9.33 8.81 -15.39
CA ASP A 371 -8.78 7.51 -15.06
C ASP A 371 -9.84 6.41 -15.29
N PRO A 372 -9.80 5.69 -16.42
CA PRO A 372 -10.63 4.51 -16.57
C PRO A 372 -10.11 3.42 -15.63
N GLY A 373 -10.86 3.05 -14.58
CA GLY A 373 -10.47 2.03 -13.61
C GLY A 373 -10.11 0.69 -14.26
N HIS A 374 -9.35 -0.14 -13.55
CA HIS A 374 -8.96 -1.51 -13.99
C HIS A 374 -8.15 -1.53 -15.30
N GLY A 375 -8.20 -2.63 -16.05
CA GLY A 375 -7.52 -2.81 -17.35
C GLY A 375 -6.57 -4.00 -17.39
N GLY A 376 -6.31 -4.51 -18.58
CA GLY A 376 -5.44 -5.65 -18.79
C GLY A 376 -5.87 -6.88 -17.99
N GLU A 377 -5.01 -7.32 -17.09
CA GLU A 377 -5.19 -8.46 -16.18
C GLU A 377 -6.37 -8.27 -15.19
N ASP A 378 -6.69 -7.03 -14.84
CA ASP A 378 -7.79 -6.70 -13.95
C ASP A 378 -9.07 -6.36 -14.73
N PRO A 379 -10.07 -7.26 -14.75
CA PRO A 379 -11.32 -7.00 -15.47
C PRO A 379 -12.25 -6.03 -14.74
N GLY A 380 -12.01 -5.74 -13.44
CA GLY A 380 -13.00 -5.12 -12.57
C GLY A 380 -14.18 -6.05 -12.27
N ALA A 381 -15.33 -5.50 -11.95
CA ALA A 381 -16.55 -6.26 -11.74
C ALA A 381 -17.06 -6.87 -13.04
N LEU A 382 -17.72 -8.04 -12.91
CA LEU A 382 -18.30 -8.80 -14.01
C LEU A 382 -19.82 -8.78 -13.95
N GLY A 383 -20.44 -8.34 -15.02
CA GLY A 383 -21.89 -8.40 -15.20
C GLY A 383 -22.39 -9.81 -15.51
N PRO A 384 -23.69 -10.09 -15.26
CA PRO A 384 -24.28 -11.39 -15.50
C PRO A 384 -24.26 -11.84 -16.97
N ASN A 385 -24.11 -10.92 -17.92
CA ASN A 385 -23.97 -11.22 -19.35
C ASN A 385 -22.53 -11.08 -19.84
N GLY A 386 -21.53 -11.22 -18.95
CA GLY A 386 -20.11 -11.18 -19.29
C GLY A 386 -19.54 -9.77 -19.55
N THR A 387 -20.28 -8.71 -19.24
CA THR A 387 -19.79 -7.35 -19.35
C THR A 387 -18.70 -7.09 -18.33
N ARG A 388 -17.54 -6.65 -18.77
CA ARG A 388 -16.40 -6.32 -17.90
C ARG A 388 -16.41 -4.83 -17.60
N GLU A 389 -16.22 -4.46 -16.34
CA GLU A 389 -16.12 -3.08 -15.89
C GLU A 389 -15.08 -2.29 -16.69
N LYS A 390 -13.87 -2.85 -16.83
CA LYS A 390 -12.75 -2.20 -17.55
C LYS A 390 -13.09 -1.72 -18.97
N ASP A 391 -13.96 -2.45 -19.69
CA ASP A 391 -14.34 -2.12 -21.07
C ASP A 391 -15.33 -0.94 -21.09
N VAL A 392 -16.30 -0.98 -20.19
CA VAL A 392 -17.33 0.05 -20.05
C VAL A 392 -16.71 1.39 -19.66
N VAL A 393 -15.88 1.40 -18.62
CA VAL A 393 -15.28 2.65 -18.13
C VAL A 393 -14.31 3.26 -19.14
N LEU A 394 -13.59 2.44 -19.92
CA LEU A 394 -12.75 2.92 -21.01
C LEU A 394 -13.60 3.56 -22.15
N ALA A 395 -14.75 2.96 -22.47
CA ALA A 395 -15.65 3.51 -23.49
C ALA A 395 -16.22 4.86 -23.06
N VAL A 396 -16.65 5.00 -21.79
CA VAL A 396 -17.12 6.27 -21.22
C VAL A 396 -15.99 7.30 -21.16
N ALA A 397 -14.80 6.90 -20.70
CA ALA A 397 -13.64 7.79 -20.58
C ALA A 397 -13.23 8.42 -21.93
N ARG A 398 -13.24 7.65 -23.01
CA ARG A 398 -12.95 8.15 -24.36
C ARG A 398 -14.01 9.17 -24.84
N ARG A 399 -15.29 8.94 -24.54
CA ARG A 399 -16.38 9.89 -24.85
C ARG A 399 -16.24 11.16 -24.02
N LEU A 400 -15.91 11.02 -22.74
CA LEU A 400 -15.69 12.14 -21.85
C LEU A 400 -14.49 12.98 -22.29
N GLN A 401 -13.36 12.34 -22.64
CA GLN A 401 -12.20 13.04 -23.20
C GLN A 401 -12.58 13.88 -24.42
N LYS A 402 -13.23 13.25 -25.39
CA LYS A 402 -13.70 13.95 -26.60
C LYS A 402 -14.61 15.12 -26.27
N ALA A 403 -15.59 14.90 -25.38
CA ALA A 403 -16.57 15.93 -25.03
C ALA A 403 -15.94 17.11 -24.25
N LEU A 404 -14.92 16.87 -23.41
CA LEU A 404 -14.15 17.94 -22.75
C LEU A 404 -13.30 18.73 -23.76
N ASP A 405 -12.56 18.03 -24.63
CA ASP A 405 -11.71 18.66 -25.65
C ASP A 405 -12.55 19.54 -26.61
N GLU A 406 -13.76 19.10 -26.99
CA GLU A 406 -14.71 19.86 -27.86
C GLU A 406 -15.21 21.15 -27.22
N THR A 407 -15.10 21.33 -25.90
CA THR A 407 -15.49 22.59 -25.24
C THR A 407 -14.52 23.73 -25.52
N GLY A 408 -13.27 23.45 -25.87
CA GLY A 408 -12.19 24.42 -26.00
C GLY A 408 -11.68 25.01 -24.68
N GLU A 409 -12.36 24.77 -23.55
CA GLU A 409 -11.99 25.24 -22.20
C GLU A 409 -11.04 24.28 -21.49
N PHE A 410 -11.11 22.99 -21.88
CA PHE A 410 -10.37 21.91 -21.26
C PHE A 410 -9.48 21.17 -22.26
N LYS A 411 -8.39 20.59 -21.73
CA LYS A 411 -7.66 19.52 -22.39
C LYS A 411 -7.72 18.28 -21.51
N ALA A 412 -8.22 17.18 -22.06
CA ALA A 412 -8.40 15.95 -21.31
C ALA A 412 -7.38 14.88 -21.72
N PHE A 413 -6.83 14.18 -20.72
CA PHE A 413 -5.90 13.05 -20.88
C PHE A 413 -6.45 11.83 -20.16
N LEU A 414 -6.07 10.64 -20.67
CA LEU A 414 -6.44 9.36 -20.06
C LEU A 414 -5.23 8.72 -19.40
N THR A 415 -5.40 8.11 -18.22
CA THR A 415 -4.34 7.30 -17.58
C THR A 415 -4.04 6.05 -18.38
N ARG A 416 -5.05 5.45 -19.04
CA ARG A 416 -4.90 4.39 -20.03
C ARG A 416 -5.80 4.65 -21.24
N ARG A 417 -5.24 4.43 -22.42
CA ARG A 417 -5.91 4.63 -23.73
C ARG A 417 -6.37 3.30 -24.36
N GLY A 418 -5.99 2.16 -23.75
CA GLY A 418 -6.26 0.80 -24.22
C GLY A 418 -6.61 -0.17 -23.09
N ASP A 419 -6.70 -1.46 -23.43
CA ASP A 419 -6.88 -2.54 -22.46
C ASP A 419 -5.53 -3.02 -21.94
N TYR A 420 -4.93 -2.27 -21.04
CA TYR A 420 -3.74 -2.62 -20.28
C TYR A 420 -3.87 -2.13 -18.84
N PHE A 421 -3.17 -2.79 -17.92
CA PHE A 421 -3.19 -2.47 -16.50
C PHE A 421 -2.25 -1.28 -16.22
N VAL A 422 -2.72 -0.35 -15.40
CA VAL A 422 -1.94 0.75 -14.82
C VAL A 422 -2.07 0.66 -13.31
N ALA A 423 -0.94 0.55 -12.59
CA ALA A 423 -0.94 0.49 -11.14
C ALA A 423 -1.54 1.76 -10.51
N LEU A 424 -2.18 1.63 -9.34
CA LEU A 424 -2.89 2.74 -8.69
C LEU A 424 -1.99 3.95 -8.46
N TYR A 425 -0.75 3.72 -8.03
CA TYR A 425 0.24 4.78 -7.88
C TYR A 425 0.58 5.48 -9.20
N ASP A 426 0.73 4.70 -10.28
CA ASP A 426 1.07 5.26 -11.58
C ASP A 426 -0.06 6.11 -12.15
N ARG A 427 -1.34 5.82 -11.84
CA ARG A 427 -2.49 6.66 -12.22
C ARG A 427 -2.38 8.06 -11.61
N VAL A 428 -2.06 8.13 -10.31
CA VAL A 428 -1.81 9.39 -9.61
C VAL A 428 -0.59 10.12 -10.18
N ARG A 429 0.53 9.40 -10.38
CA ARG A 429 1.75 9.96 -10.97
C ARG A 429 1.51 10.52 -12.37
N ILE A 430 0.74 9.83 -13.22
CA ILE A 430 0.35 10.30 -14.55
C ILE A 430 -0.43 11.60 -14.46
N ALA A 431 -1.39 11.72 -13.52
CA ALA A 431 -2.14 12.95 -13.32
C ALA A 431 -1.23 14.12 -12.91
N MET A 432 -0.28 13.86 -12.00
CA MET A 432 0.71 14.85 -11.57
C MET A 432 1.66 15.26 -12.73
N GLU A 433 2.14 14.30 -13.52
CA GLU A 433 3.02 14.57 -14.67
C GLU A 433 2.34 15.39 -15.77
N TYR A 434 1.04 15.18 -16.00
CA TYR A 434 0.24 16.05 -16.88
C TYR A 434 -0.02 17.44 -16.28
N GLY A 435 0.21 17.62 -14.97
CA GLY A 435 -0.15 18.84 -14.26
C GLY A 435 -1.66 19.04 -14.18
N ALA A 436 -2.41 17.98 -13.88
CA ALA A 436 -3.87 18.01 -13.85
C ALA A 436 -4.43 19.07 -12.89
N ASP A 437 -5.48 19.75 -13.31
CA ASP A 437 -6.31 20.62 -12.46
C ASP A 437 -7.42 19.80 -11.79
N LEU A 438 -7.86 18.70 -12.42
CA LEU A 438 -8.85 17.75 -11.90
C LEU A 438 -8.47 16.31 -12.25
N PHE A 439 -8.78 15.40 -11.34
CA PHE A 439 -8.65 13.96 -11.56
C PHE A 439 -10.00 13.27 -11.35
N ILE A 440 -10.46 12.50 -12.33
CA ILE A 440 -11.75 11.80 -12.32
C ILE A 440 -11.54 10.33 -12.63
N SER A 441 -11.62 9.47 -11.62
CA SER A 441 -11.59 8.03 -11.81
C SER A 441 -12.99 7.50 -12.08
N LEU A 442 -13.13 6.68 -13.13
CA LEU A 442 -14.40 6.11 -13.58
C LEU A 442 -14.45 4.62 -13.29
N HIS A 443 -15.51 4.21 -12.63
CA HIS A 443 -15.80 2.85 -12.24
C HIS A 443 -17.25 2.46 -12.58
N ALA A 444 -17.55 1.15 -12.54
CA ALA A 444 -18.89 0.61 -12.69
C ALA A 444 -19.05 -0.55 -11.70
N ASN A 445 -19.59 -0.24 -10.55
CA ASN A 445 -19.61 -1.04 -9.34
C ASN A 445 -20.16 -2.48 -9.54
N GLY A 446 -19.74 -3.37 -8.65
CA GLY A 446 -20.28 -4.72 -8.54
C GLY A 446 -20.75 -5.02 -7.13
N ASN A 447 -21.91 -5.66 -7.03
CA ASN A 447 -22.46 -6.13 -5.77
C ASN A 447 -22.96 -7.59 -5.89
N ILE A 448 -22.83 -8.37 -4.82
CA ILE A 448 -23.34 -9.74 -4.75
C ILE A 448 -24.86 -9.74 -4.97
N SER A 449 -25.57 -8.79 -4.34
CA SER A 449 -26.99 -8.59 -4.59
C SER A 449 -27.20 -7.85 -5.90
N ARG A 450 -27.81 -8.53 -6.86
CA ARG A 450 -28.14 -7.97 -8.18
C ARG A 450 -29.27 -6.93 -8.16
N SER A 451 -29.86 -6.64 -7.00
CA SER A 451 -30.88 -5.60 -6.82
C SER A 451 -30.25 -4.21 -6.51
N VAL A 452 -28.98 -4.18 -6.09
CA VAL A 452 -28.27 -2.92 -5.81
C VAL A 452 -27.97 -2.21 -7.13
N ARG A 453 -28.32 -0.92 -7.20
CA ARG A 453 -28.19 -0.09 -8.41
C ARG A 453 -27.97 1.37 -8.05
N GLY A 454 -27.60 2.15 -9.05
CA GLY A 454 -27.49 3.60 -8.96
C GLY A 454 -26.04 4.08 -9.02
N THR A 455 -25.90 5.39 -9.04
CA THR A 455 -24.63 6.11 -9.15
C THR A 455 -24.16 6.58 -7.76
N SER A 456 -22.87 6.55 -7.51
CA SER A 456 -22.24 7.11 -6.32
C SER A 456 -20.99 7.90 -6.70
N VAL A 457 -20.59 8.85 -5.87
CA VAL A 457 -19.32 9.56 -6.01
C VAL A 457 -18.56 9.47 -4.69
N TYR A 458 -17.28 9.20 -4.80
CA TYR A 458 -16.39 9.02 -3.67
C TYR A 458 -15.24 10.02 -3.72
N CYS A 459 -14.83 10.49 -2.53
CA CYS A 459 -13.67 11.33 -2.29
C CYS A 459 -12.71 10.64 -1.32
N LEU A 460 -11.48 11.09 -1.28
CA LEU A 460 -10.49 10.58 -0.32
C LEU A 460 -10.88 10.92 1.12
N SER A 461 -10.66 9.97 2.02
CA SER A 461 -10.56 10.22 3.46
C SER A 461 -9.34 9.48 4.03
N PRO A 462 -8.36 10.19 4.59
CA PRO A 462 -7.24 9.59 5.29
C PRO A 462 -7.61 9.03 6.68
N LYS A 463 -8.74 9.47 7.24
CA LYS A 463 -9.17 9.16 8.63
C LYS A 463 -10.18 8.02 8.75
N GLY A 464 -10.59 7.41 7.64
CA GLY A 464 -11.59 6.35 7.62
C GLY A 464 -12.66 6.56 6.54
N ALA A 465 -13.63 5.66 6.45
CA ALA A 465 -14.70 5.72 5.46
C ALA A 465 -15.99 6.31 6.06
N SER A 466 -16.83 6.92 5.22
CA SER A 466 -18.15 7.45 5.60
C SER A 466 -19.06 6.36 6.18
N ASP A 467 -18.98 5.16 5.62
CA ASP A 467 -19.70 3.98 6.05
C ASP A 467 -18.96 2.68 5.71
N LYS A 468 -19.51 1.55 6.14
CA LYS A 468 -18.93 0.24 5.89
C LYS A 468 -18.90 -0.14 4.40
N ALA A 469 -19.87 0.33 3.61
CA ALA A 469 -19.90 0.05 2.18
C ALA A 469 -18.78 0.77 1.45
N ALA A 470 -18.56 2.05 1.76
CA ALA A 470 -17.42 2.83 1.24
C ALA A 470 -16.07 2.24 1.66
N GLN A 471 -15.97 1.72 2.90
CA GLN A 471 -14.76 1.03 3.36
C GLN A 471 -14.47 -0.23 2.55
N LEU A 472 -15.48 -1.08 2.35
CA LEU A 472 -15.34 -2.32 1.59
C LEU A 472 -15.04 -2.05 0.10
N LEU A 473 -15.67 -1.02 -0.48
CA LEU A 473 -15.38 -0.62 -1.85
C LEU A 473 -13.93 -0.13 -1.97
N ALA A 474 -13.47 0.74 -1.08
CA ALA A 474 -12.08 1.20 -1.11
C ALA A 474 -11.08 0.04 -0.95
N GLN A 475 -11.37 -0.95 -0.10
CA GLN A 475 -10.55 -2.15 0.01
C GLN A 475 -10.53 -2.97 -1.28
N LYS A 476 -11.70 -3.12 -1.94
CA LYS A 476 -11.81 -3.83 -3.23
C LYS A 476 -11.02 -3.12 -4.32
N GLU A 477 -11.20 -1.81 -4.47
CA GLU A 477 -10.52 -1.03 -5.51
C GLU A 477 -8.99 -0.95 -5.26
N ASN A 478 -8.57 -0.84 -4.00
CA ASN A 478 -7.15 -0.88 -3.64
C ASN A 478 -6.50 -2.27 -3.88
N ALA A 479 -7.29 -3.34 -3.96
CA ALA A 479 -6.79 -4.66 -4.32
C ALA A 479 -6.50 -4.83 -5.82
N SER A 480 -6.84 -3.87 -6.67
CA SER A 480 -6.55 -3.86 -8.11
C SER A 480 -5.07 -4.13 -8.41
N ASP A 481 -4.14 -3.57 -7.63
CA ASP A 481 -2.70 -3.82 -7.78
C ASP A 481 -2.30 -5.28 -7.53
N ILE A 482 -3.05 -6.02 -6.70
CA ILE A 482 -2.82 -7.46 -6.47
C ILE A 482 -3.36 -8.27 -7.66
N VAL A 483 -4.53 -7.91 -8.19
CA VAL A 483 -5.18 -8.56 -9.33
C VAL A 483 -4.40 -8.30 -10.60
N GLY A 484 -4.11 -7.03 -10.90
CA GLY A 484 -3.38 -6.59 -12.08
C GLY A 484 -1.89 -6.93 -12.03
N GLY A 485 -1.36 -7.20 -10.84
CA GLY A 485 0.01 -7.63 -10.60
C GLY A 485 1.05 -6.54 -10.77
N THR A 486 1.52 -6.01 -9.65
CA THR A 486 2.73 -5.18 -9.60
C THR A 486 3.92 -6.00 -9.10
N ALA A 487 5.12 -5.71 -9.58
CA ALA A 487 6.37 -6.46 -9.33
C ALA A 487 6.77 -6.62 -7.84
N SER A 488 6.12 -5.92 -6.99
CA SER A 488 6.24 -6.09 -5.57
C SER A 488 4.86 -5.92 -4.99
N GLY A 489 4.13 -6.77 -4.48
CA GLY A 489 2.90 -6.51 -3.71
C GLY A 489 3.05 -5.34 -2.69
N ALA A 490 4.06 -4.55 -2.86
CA ALA A 490 4.39 -3.28 -2.27
C ALA A 490 3.58 -2.20 -2.97
N VAL A 491 2.44 -1.83 -2.36
CA VAL A 491 2.06 -0.42 -2.38
C VAL A 491 3.37 0.37 -2.21
N ARG A 492 3.81 1.07 -3.26
CA ARG A 492 4.95 1.98 -3.13
C ARG A 492 4.55 3.03 -2.10
N LYS A 493 5.13 2.90 -0.90
CA LYS A 493 4.86 3.77 0.26
C LYS A 493 5.44 5.17 0.11
N ASP A 494 5.95 5.52 -1.06
CA ASP A 494 6.66 6.77 -1.32
C ASP A 494 5.74 8.00 -1.32
N LEU A 495 4.42 7.81 -1.38
CA LEU A 495 3.43 8.89 -1.24
C LEU A 495 3.05 9.23 0.21
N ASP A 496 3.55 8.48 1.20
CA ASP A 496 3.24 8.72 2.62
C ASP A 496 4.14 9.77 3.29
N SER A 497 4.88 10.59 2.53
CA SER A 497 5.79 11.60 3.09
C SER A 497 5.16 13.01 3.16
N ILE A 498 4.73 13.37 4.25
CA ILE A 498 4.87 14.53 5.18
C ILE A 498 4.45 15.96 4.75
N LEU A 499 4.52 16.38 3.51
CA LEU A 499 3.96 17.70 3.09
C LEU A 499 2.44 17.64 2.87
N PHE A 500 1.87 16.51 3.19
CA PHE A 500 0.56 16.03 2.80
C PHE A 500 -0.63 16.60 3.57
N ASP A 501 -0.49 17.00 4.85
CA ASP A 501 -1.69 17.11 5.70
C ASP A 501 -2.51 18.40 5.50
N LEU A 502 -1.87 19.55 5.28
CA LEU A 502 -2.62 20.82 5.08
C LEU A 502 -3.10 20.97 3.64
N GLU A 503 -2.23 20.74 2.67
CA GLU A 503 -2.56 20.77 1.25
C GLU A 503 -3.61 19.71 0.88
N LEU A 504 -3.45 18.51 1.44
CA LEU A 504 -4.41 17.41 1.27
C LEU A 504 -5.79 17.74 1.87
N THR A 505 -5.85 18.43 3.02
CA THR A 505 -7.13 18.82 3.64
C THR A 505 -7.90 19.80 2.75
N HIS A 506 -7.21 20.79 2.17
CA HIS A 506 -7.81 21.73 1.22
C HIS A 506 -8.31 20.99 -0.02
N THR A 507 -7.47 20.15 -0.61
CA THR A 507 -7.79 19.35 -1.80
C THR A 507 -8.97 18.38 -1.57
N ILE A 508 -9.09 17.80 -0.38
CA ILE A 508 -10.25 16.97 -0.01
C ILE A 508 -11.53 17.80 0.01
N ASN A 509 -11.50 19.02 0.55
CA ASN A 509 -12.68 19.89 0.56
C ASN A 509 -13.10 20.28 -0.86
N GLU A 510 -12.15 20.62 -1.73
CA GLU A 510 -12.39 20.85 -3.16
C GLU A 510 -12.99 19.60 -3.83
N SER A 511 -12.45 18.41 -3.51
CA SER A 511 -12.95 17.13 -4.01
C SER A 511 -14.41 16.87 -3.58
N LEU A 512 -14.75 17.21 -2.34
CA LEU A 512 -16.12 17.09 -1.82
C LEU A 512 -17.09 18.04 -2.54
N GLN A 513 -16.67 19.27 -2.83
CA GLN A 513 -17.46 20.23 -3.60
C GLN A 513 -17.68 19.73 -5.04
N LEU A 514 -16.60 19.30 -5.71
CA LEU A 514 -16.67 18.68 -7.04
C LEU A 514 -17.61 17.47 -7.04
N GLY A 515 -17.46 16.57 -6.06
CA GLY A 515 -18.30 15.38 -5.92
C GLY A 515 -19.77 15.72 -5.72
N GLY A 516 -20.10 16.74 -4.94
CA GLY A 516 -21.47 17.22 -4.73
C GLY A 516 -22.10 17.77 -6.03
N ILE A 517 -21.35 18.59 -6.77
CA ILE A 517 -21.76 19.09 -8.09
C ILE A 517 -21.97 17.92 -9.05
N MET A 518 -21.02 16.97 -9.07
CA MET A 518 -21.06 15.79 -9.95
C MET A 518 -22.30 14.94 -9.70
N LEU A 519 -22.64 14.64 -8.44
CA LEU A 519 -23.87 13.93 -8.07
C LEU A 519 -25.13 14.65 -8.56
N GLY A 520 -25.14 16.00 -8.48
CA GLY A 520 -26.26 16.80 -9.00
C GLY A 520 -26.47 16.64 -10.50
N GLU A 521 -25.42 16.53 -11.30
CA GLU A 521 -25.50 16.32 -12.74
C GLU A 521 -25.84 14.86 -13.09
N LEU A 522 -25.21 13.90 -12.42
CA LEU A 522 -25.45 12.47 -12.65
C LEU A 522 -26.87 12.02 -12.27
N ARG A 523 -27.50 12.71 -11.31
CA ARG A 523 -28.91 12.47 -10.94
C ARG A 523 -29.89 12.64 -12.10
N ARG A 524 -29.50 13.38 -13.14
CA ARG A 524 -30.33 13.60 -14.33
C ARG A 524 -30.39 12.37 -15.24
N ILE A 525 -29.42 11.47 -15.13
CA ILE A 525 -29.26 10.32 -16.02
C ILE A 525 -29.46 8.97 -15.30
N ASN A 526 -29.24 8.92 -13.99
CA ASN A 526 -29.40 7.71 -13.21
C ASN A 526 -29.83 8.02 -11.77
N ILE A 527 -30.28 6.99 -11.04
CA ILE A 527 -30.58 7.08 -9.61
C ILE A 527 -29.26 7.31 -8.87
N VAL A 528 -29.19 8.29 -7.99
CA VAL A 528 -28.06 8.44 -7.07
C VAL A 528 -28.36 7.81 -5.74
N GLN A 529 -27.41 7.04 -5.20
CA GLN A 529 -27.58 6.28 -3.96
C GLN A 529 -27.59 7.17 -2.72
N THR A 530 -26.80 8.24 -2.74
CA THR A 530 -26.67 9.18 -1.62
C THR A 530 -26.73 10.61 -2.12
N PRO A 531 -27.30 11.55 -1.34
CA PRO A 531 -27.37 12.97 -1.73
C PRO A 531 -26.01 13.66 -1.68
N HIS A 532 -25.02 13.10 -1.00
CA HIS A 532 -23.69 13.66 -0.81
C HIS A 532 -22.61 12.67 -1.23
N PRO A 533 -21.41 13.14 -1.61
CA PRO A 533 -20.26 12.29 -1.87
C PRO A 533 -19.93 11.46 -0.63
N LEU A 534 -19.58 10.20 -0.84
CA LEU A 534 -19.05 9.32 0.20
C LEU A 534 -17.52 9.47 0.27
N GLN A 535 -16.94 9.08 1.39
CA GLN A 535 -15.50 9.15 1.57
C GLN A 535 -14.92 7.78 1.95
N GLY A 536 -13.69 7.53 1.48
CA GLY A 536 -12.97 6.29 1.81
C GLY A 536 -11.48 6.38 1.51
N GLY A 537 -10.72 5.38 1.94
CA GLY A 537 -9.27 5.31 1.79
C GLY A 537 -8.83 4.87 0.39
N PHE A 538 -9.37 5.46 -0.67
CA PHE A 538 -9.05 5.12 -2.06
C PHE A 538 -7.62 5.54 -2.43
N ALA A 539 -6.76 4.58 -2.75
CA ALA A 539 -5.37 4.82 -3.11
C ALA A 539 -5.24 5.70 -4.37
N VAL A 540 -6.10 5.51 -5.35
CA VAL A 540 -6.10 6.26 -6.60
C VAL A 540 -6.47 7.74 -6.45
N LEU A 541 -7.09 8.15 -5.34
CA LEU A 541 -7.46 9.54 -5.07
C LEU A 541 -6.43 10.30 -4.24
N ARG A 542 -5.24 9.74 -4.02
CA ARG A 542 -4.20 10.33 -3.18
C ARG A 542 -3.29 11.32 -3.92
N ALA A 543 -3.85 12.14 -4.81
CA ALA A 543 -3.11 13.24 -5.43
C ALA A 543 -3.11 14.46 -4.48
N PRO A 544 -1.95 14.98 -4.03
CA PRO A 544 -1.89 15.97 -2.95
C PRO A 544 -2.61 17.29 -3.27
N SER A 545 -2.39 17.83 -4.46
CA SER A 545 -2.83 19.16 -4.88
C SER A 545 -3.89 19.15 -5.98
N ILE A 546 -4.41 17.96 -6.32
CA ILE A 546 -5.36 17.78 -7.42
C ILE A 546 -6.72 17.34 -6.86
N PRO A 547 -7.78 18.15 -6.95
CA PRO A 547 -9.14 17.74 -6.60
C PRO A 547 -9.51 16.46 -7.36
N SER A 548 -9.83 15.41 -6.60
CA SER A 548 -9.92 14.04 -7.12
C SER A 548 -11.21 13.37 -6.67
N ILE A 549 -11.95 12.76 -7.59
CA ILE A 549 -13.17 11.99 -7.32
C ILE A 549 -13.13 10.64 -8.03
N LEU A 550 -13.81 9.65 -7.43
CA LEU A 550 -14.12 8.38 -8.06
C LEU A 550 -15.63 8.32 -8.29
N VAL A 551 -16.02 8.08 -9.54
CA VAL A 551 -17.42 8.04 -9.97
C VAL A 551 -17.78 6.59 -10.29
N GLU A 552 -18.67 6.02 -9.50
CA GLU A 552 -19.39 4.78 -9.80
C GLU A 552 -20.57 5.11 -10.69
N LEU A 553 -20.46 4.87 -11.99
CA LEU A 553 -21.46 5.25 -12.98
C LEU A 553 -22.78 4.52 -12.79
N ALA A 554 -22.72 3.23 -12.44
CA ALA A 554 -23.83 2.33 -12.23
C ALA A 554 -23.29 0.97 -11.72
N TYR A 555 -24.17 0.00 -11.49
CA TYR A 555 -23.76 -1.36 -11.12
C TYR A 555 -23.75 -2.29 -12.33
N VAL A 556 -22.57 -2.76 -12.74
CA VAL A 556 -22.44 -3.72 -13.85
C VAL A 556 -23.12 -5.06 -13.53
N THR A 557 -23.25 -5.40 -12.23
CA THR A 557 -23.93 -6.62 -11.76
C THR A 557 -25.46 -6.53 -11.77
N HIS A 558 -26.05 -5.32 -11.89
CA HIS A 558 -27.48 -5.14 -11.97
C HIS A 558 -27.95 -5.29 -13.43
N PRO A 559 -28.93 -6.21 -13.74
CA PRO A 559 -29.23 -6.59 -15.12
C PRO A 559 -29.70 -5.43 -16.04
N VAL A 560 -30.41 -4.45 -15.47
CA VAL A 560 -30.87 -3.28 -16.24
C VAL A 560 -29.73 -2.29 -16.46
N GLU A 561 -28.91 -2.04 -15.42
CA GLU A 561 -27.81 -1.10 -15.52
C GLU A 561 -26.67 -1.65 -16.39
N GLU A 562 -26.40 -2.96 -16.36
CA GLU A 562 -25.48 -3.63 -17.30
C GLU A 562 -25.85 -3.35 -18.76
N LYS A 563 -27.16 -3.46 -19.09
CA LYS A 563 -27.65 -3.13 -20.44
C LYS A 563 -27.46 -1.64 -20.77
N ASN A 564 -27.72 -0.76 -19.81
CA ASN A 564 -27.56 0.68 -20.00
C ASN A 564 -26.08 1.05 -20.20
N LEU A 565 -25.19 0.54 -19.36
CA LEU A 565 -23.74 0.76 -19.42
C LEU A 565 -23.14 0.39 -20.80
N LYS A 566 -23.72 -0.55 -21.52
CA LYS A 566 -23.31 -0.96 -22.88
C LYS A 566 -23.87 -0.07 -23.97
N ARG A 567 -24.87 0.79 -23.69
CA ARG A 567 -25.51 1.61 -24.71
C ARG A 567 -24.74 2.90 -24.94
N ASP A 568 -24.49 3.23 -26.20
CA ASP A 568 -23.87 4.49 -26.61
C ASP A 568 -24.58 5.71 -26.05
N LYS A 569 -25.91 5.66 -26.00
CA LYS A 569 -26.74 6.73 -25.45
C LYS A 569 -26.39 7.01 -23.98
N PHE A 570 -26.41 6.00 -23.13
CA PHE A 570 -26.10 6.15 -21.71
C PHE A 570 -24.66 6.61 -21.48
N GLN A 571 -23.69 6.03 -22.22
CA GLN A 571 -22.30 6.43 -22.15
C GLN A 571 -22.08 7.90 -22.56
N GLY A 572 -22.79 8.35 -23.59
CA GLY A 572 -22.77 9.74 -24.02
C GLY A 572 -23.43 10.70 -23.01
N GLU A 573 -24.59 10.31 -22.45
CA GLU A 573 -25.28 11.07 -21.39
C GLU A 573 -24.42 11.18 -20.13
N ALA A 574 -23.75 10.10 -19.73
CA ALA A 574 -22.82 10.10 -18.60
C ALA A 574 -21.64 11.05 -18.85
N ALA A 575 -21.03 10.98 -20.03
CA ALA A 575 -19.95 11.89 -20.40
C ALA A 575 -20.40 13.36 -20.36
N GLN A 576 -21.57 13.69 -20.91
CA GLN A 576 -22.09 15.07 -20.91
C GLN A 576 -22.46 15.56 -19.51
N ALA A 577 -23.01 14.68 -18.63
CA ALA A 577 -23.27 15.02 -17.25
C ALA A 577 -21.98 15.36 -16.50
N ILE A 578 -20.90 14.58 -16.73
CA ILE A 578 -19.59 14.83 -16.13
C ILE A 578 -19.00 16.15 -16.66
N VAL A 579 -19.06 16.42 -17.97
CA VAL A 579 -18.65 17.73 -18.56
C VAL A 579 -19.38 18.88 -17.89
N SER A 580 -20.71 18.75 -17.71
CA SER A 580 -21.50 19.77 -17.02
C SER A 580 -21.06 19.99 -15.58
N GLY A 581 -20.72 18.91 -14.88
CA GLY A 581 -20.18 18.98 -13.52
C GLY A 581 -18.83 19.69 -13.46
N VAL A 582 -17.91 19.34 -14.38
CA VAL A 582 -16.59 19.98 -14.49
C VAL A 582 -16.73 21.48 -14.80
N LYS A 583 -17.59 21.86 -15.74
CA LYS A 583 -17.85 23.28 -16.06
C LYS A 583 -18.39 24.07 -14.86
N LYS A 584 -19.29 23.50 -14.09
CA LYS A 584 -19.82 24.13 -12.87
C LYS A 584 -18.81 24.28 -11.74
N PHE A 585 -17.74 23.48 -11.77
CA PHE A 585 -16.65 23.57 -10.81
C PHE A 585 -15.57 24.60 -11.20
N LEU A 586 -15.55 25.10 -12.44
CA LEU A 586 -14.56 26.10 -12.91
C LEU A 586 -14.42 27.34 -12.01
N PRO A 587 -15.50 27.95 -11.47
CA PRO A 587 -15.36 29.10 -10.59
C PRO A 587 -14.54 28.79 -9.32
N VAL A 588 -14.65 27.58 -8.78
CA VAL A 588 -13.88 27.14 -7.60
C VAL A 588 -12.39 27.05 -7.93
N LEU A 589 -12.05 26.52 -9.10
CA LEU A 589 -10.66 26.47 -9.59
C LEU A 589 -10.07 27.86 -9.84
N ALA A 590 -10.87 28.83 -10.31
CA ALA A 590 -10.43 30.20 -10.56
C ALA A 590 -10.07 30.93 -9.25
N LEU A 591 -10.87 30.77 -8.20
CA LEU A 591 -10.60 31.36 -6.87
C LEU A 591 -9.26 30.89 -6.28
N LYS A 592 -8.91 29.62 -6.49
CA LYS A 592 -7.63 29.06 -6.03
C LYS A 592 -6.41 29.75 -6.66
N GLU A 593 -6.50 30.13 -7.93
CA GLU A 593 -5.40 30.84 -8.61
C GLU A 593 -5.24 32.27 -8.10
N GLU A 594 -6.33 32.95 -7.78
CA GLU A 594 -6.29 34.29 -7.22
C GLU A 594 -5.67 34.29 -5.83
N GLU A 595 -5.99 33.30 -4.97
CA GLU A 595 -5.39 33.13 -3.64
C GLU A 595 -3.90 32.76 -3.72
N SER A 596 -3.50 31.90 -4.67
CA SER A 596 -2.11 31.49 -4.84
C SER A 596 -1.23 32.59 -5.47
N SER A 597 -1.81 33.52 -6.22
CA SER A 597 -1.09 34.65 -6.80
C SER A 597 -1.00 35.87 -5.87
N SER A 598 -1.75 35.85 -4.75
CA SER A 598 -1.79 36.94 -3.74
C SER A 598 -0.86 36.68 -2.54
N ASN A 599 -0.29 35.48 -2.43
CA ASN A 599 0.71 35.08 -1.45
C ASN A 599 2.11 34.95 -2.08
#